data_50630779dae2ea3e350a9cc4842da3b2
#
_entry.id   50630779dae2ea3e350a9cc4842da3b2
#
_cell.length_a   1.000
_cell.length_b   1.000
_cell.length_c   1.000
_cell.angle_alpha   90.00
_cell.angle_beta   90.00
_cell.angle_gamma   90.00
#
_symmetry.space_group_name_H-M   'P 1'
#
loop_
_entity.id
_entity.type
_entity.pdbx_description
1 polymer ?
#
loop_
_entity_poly.entity_id
_entity_poly.type
_entity_poly.pdbx_seq_one_letter_code
_entity_poly.pdbx_strand_id
1 'polypeptide(L)'
;MHFGVQFEPSSCVALGILFAINSIQAIGDYSATTIGAMDRTPKDDELQRGIVGYGLSNVVGALLGGLPTATYSQNVGIVTTTKVINRWVLGLAAAILGIAGLVPKFSAILTTIPQCVLGGATVSVFASIAMTGMKLVASAEMDYRNSSIVGLAAALGMGVSQATAALASFPTWVTTIFGKSPVALSTLVAVFLN
;
A
#
# COMPACT_ATOMS: atom_id res chain seq x y z
N MET A 1 21.68 -5.93 17.14
CA MET A 1 20.53 -5.06 17.41
C MET A 1 21.01 -3.92 18.30
N HIS A 2 21.20 -2.71 17.73
CA HIS A 2 21.66 -1.54 18.50
C HIS A 2 20.53 -0.84 19.26
N PHE A 3 19.29 -1.13 18.90
CA PHE A 3 18.11 -0.55 19.52
C PHE A 3 17.45 -1.62 20.38
N GLY A 4 17.35 -1.40 21.68
CA GLY A 4 16.68 -2.32 22.60
C GLY A 4 15.23 -2.57 22.16
N VAL A 5 14.70 -3.75 22.44
CA VAL A 5 13.28 -4.05 22.21
C VAL A 5 12.50 -3.43 23.36
N GLN A 6 11.69 -2.41 23.05
CA GLN A 6 10.73 -1.85 24.00
C GLN A 6 9.33 -2.30 23.59
N PHE A 7 8.59 -2.84 24.53
CA PHE A 7 7.21 -3.26 24.30
C PHE A 7 6.25 -2.20 24.87
N GLU A 8 5.60 -1.48 23.98
CA GLU A 8 4.57 -0.51 24.32
C GLU A 8 3.21 -1.00 23.80
N PRO A 9 2.27 -1.39 24.69
CA PRO A 9 0.99 -2.00 24.28
C PRO A 9 0.17 -1.11 23.35
N SER A 10 0.16 0.20 23.55
CA SER A 10 -0.60 1.14 22.72
C SER A 10 -0.09 1.16 21.28
N SER A 11 1.22 1.19 21.10
CA SER A 11 1.87 1.13 19.77
C SER A 11 1.63 -0.22 19.10
N CYS A 12 1.64 -1.32 19.84
CA CYS A 12 1.35 -2.65 19.30
C CYS A 12 -0.08 -2.76 18.77
N VAL A 13 -1.07 -2.24 19.50
CA VAL A 13 -2.47 -2.23 19.06
C VAL A 13 -2.64 -1.34 17.81
N ALA A 14 -2.06 -0.13 17.82
CA ALA A 14 -2.15 0.78 16.68
C ALA A 14 -1.50 0.18 15.41
N LEU A 15 -0.30 -0.41 15.55
CA LEU A 15 0.36 -1.11 14.45
C LEU A 15 -0.43 -2.33 13.99
N GLY A 16 -1.02 -3.10 14.88
CA GLY A 16 -1.85 -4.25 14.54
C GLY A 16 -3.05 -3.86 13.66
N ILE A 17 -3.74 -2.76 14.00
CA ILE A 17 -4.83 -2.22 13.18
C ILE A 17 -4.32 -1.77 11.81
N LEU A 18 -3.19 -1.04 11.76
CA LEU A 18 -2.60 -0.59 10.51
C LEU A 18 -2.17 -1.76 9.62
N PHE A 19 -1.61 -2.83 10.19
CA PHE A 19 -1.27 -4.04 9.45
C PHE A 19 -2.50 -4.77 8.92
N ALA A 20 -3.60 -4.82 9.66
CA ALA A 20 -4.86 -5.38 9.17
C ALA A 20 -5.38 -4.59 7.94
N ILE A 21 -5.37 -3.27 8.01
CA ILE A 21 -5.77 -2.38 6.90
C ILE A 21 -4.83 -2.57 5.70
N ASN A 22 -3.51 -2.61 5.94
CA ASN A 22 -2.53 -2.85 4.88
C ASN A 22 -2.68 -4.23 4.24
N SER A 23 -3.13 -5.24 4.98
CA SER A 23 -3.42 -6.57 4.41
C SER A 23 -4.61 -6.52 3.44
N ILE A 24 -5.63 -5.73 3.74
CA ILE A 24 -6.77 -5.51 2.82
C ILE A 24 -6.29 -4.78 1.56
N GLN A 25 -5.45 -3.74 1.72
CA GLN A 25 -4.83 -3.05 0.59
C GLN A 25 -4.00 -4.02 -0.27
N ALA A 26 -3.21 -4.90 0.36
CA ALA A 26 -2.39 -5.89 -0.33
C ALA A 26 -3.24 -6.86 -1.18
N ILE A 27 -4.41 -7.28 -0.67
CA ILE A 27 -5.37 -8.08 -1.44
C ILE A 27 -5.81 -7.31 -2.70
N GLY A 28 -6.10 -6.03 -2.56
CA GLY A 28 -6.44 -5.15 -3.69
C GLY A 28 -5.32 -5.08 -4.72
N ASP A 29 -4.08 -4.86 -4.28
CA ASP A 29 -2.91 -4.77 -5.16
C ASP A 29 -2.62 -6.10 -5.88
N TYR A 30 -2.74 -7.24 -5.19
CA TYR A 30 -2.58 -8.57 -5.80
C TYR A 30 -3.67 -8.86 -6.83
N SER A 31 -4.92 -8.50 -6.50
CA SER A 31 -6.05 -8.65 -7.41
C SER A 31 -5.89 -7.77 -8.64
N ALA A 32 -5.54 -6.49 -8.45
CA ALA A 32 -5.29 -5.55 -9.54
C ALA A 32 -4.13 -6.00 -10.45
N THR A 33 -3.05 -6.53 -9.87
CA THR A 33 -1.92 -7.08 -10.63
C THR A 33 -2.34 -8.31 -11.45
N THR A 34 -3.08 -9.23 -10.83
CA THR A 34 -3.49 -10.47 -11.50
C THR A 34 -4.50 -10.18 -12.62
N ILE A 35 -5.48 -9.32 -12.38
CA ILE A 35 -6.45 -8.91 -13.40
C ILE A 35 -5.78 -8.08 -14.48
N GLY A 36 -4.98 -7.08 -14.09
CA GLY A 36 -4.40 -6.13 -15.01
C GLY A 36 -3.23 -6.67 -15.85
N ALA A 37 -2.43 -7.58 -15.33
CA ALA A 37 -1.24 -8.09 -16.01
C ALA A 37 -1.40 -9.51 -16.55
N MET A 38 -2.19 -10.37 -15.87
CA MET A 38 -2.38 -11.76 -16.25
C MET A 38 -3.74 -12.03 -16.92
N ASP A 39 -4.61 -11.02 -17.01
CA ASP A 39 -5.95 -11.10 -17.60
C ASP A 39 -6.80 -12.24 -17.01
N ARG A 40 -6.66 -12.53 -15.70
CA ARG A 40 -7.42 -13.55 -14.96
C ARG A 40 -7.74 -13.10 -13.55
N THR A 41 -8.73 -13.69 -12.94
CA THR A 41 -9.04 -13.49 -11.51
C THR A 41 -8.03 -14.22 -10.63
N PRO A 42 -7.60 -13.63 -9.50
CA PRO A 42 -6.74 -14.31 -8.54
C PRO A 42 -7.49 -15.47 -7.87
N LYS A 43 -6.75 -16.51 -7.50
CA LYS A 43 -7.26 -17.59 -6.66
C LYS A 43 -7.06 -17.24 -5.19
N ASP A 44 -7.97 -17.70 -4.33
CA ASP A 44 -7.90 -17.45 -2.88
C ASP A 44 -6.57 -17.95 -2.27
N ASP A 45 -6.08 -19.09 -2.72
CA ASP A 45 -4.79 -19.66 -2.30
C ASP A 45 -3.59 -18.72 -2.68
N GLU A 46 -3.65 -18.07 -3.83
CA GLU A 46 -2.62 -17.12 -4.26
C GLU A 46 -2.63 -15.86 -3.38
N LEU A 47 -3.82 -15.37 -3.04
CA LEU A 47 -3.97 -14.22 -2.14
C LEU A 47 -3.48 -14.54 -0.74
N GLN A 48 -3.84 -15.70 -0.20
CA GLN A 48 -3.38 -16.15 1.11
C GLN A 48 -1.86 -16.28 1.18
N ARG A 49 -1.24 -16.92 0.19
CA ARG A 49 0.22 -17.04 0.11
C ARG A 49 0.90 -15.69 -0.05
N GLY A 50 0.29 -14.77 -0.79
CA GLY A 50 0.76 -13.40 -0.94
C GLY A 50 0.80 -12.67 0.41
N ILE A 51 -0.28 -12.75 1.20
CA ILE A 51 -0.36 -12.12 2.52
C ILE A 51 0.63 -12.74 3.50
N VAL A 52 0.77 -14.07 3.51
CA VAL A 52 1.76 -14.76 4.36
C VAL A 52 3.18 -14.32 3.98
N GLY A 53 3.50 -14.27 2.68
CA GLY A 53 4.80 -13.77 2.20
C GLY A 53 5.05 -12.32 2.60
N TYR A 54 4.04 -11.46 2.49
CA TYR A 54 4.10 -10.08 2.93
C TYR A 54 4.35 -9.97 4.44
N GLY A 55 3.63 -10.72 5.26
CA GLY A 55 3.84 -10.78 6.71
C GLY A 55 5.25 -11.24 7.07
N LEU A 56 5.73 -12.31 6.43
CA LEU A 56 7.06 -12.85 6.67
C LEU A 56 8.16 -11.85 6.30
N SER A 57 8.01 -11.13 5.18
CA SER A 57 8.97 -10.10 4.77
C SER A 57 9.06 -8.95 5.79
N ASN A 58 7.92 -8.55 6.38
CA ASN A 58 7.89 -7.54 7.44
C ASN A 58 8.56 -8.02 8.73
N VAL A 59 8.37 -9.29 9.12
CA VAL A 59 9.06 -9.88 10.28
C VAL A 59 10.58 -9.89 10.06
N VAL A 60 11.04 -10.34 8.90
CA VAL A 60 12.47 -10.34 8.55
C VAL A 60 13.02 -8.91 8.50
N GLY A 61 12.28 -7.97 7.90
CA GLY A 61 12.67 -6.55 7.87
C GLY A 61 12.82 -5.96 9.27
N ALA A 62 11.87 -6.24 10.17
CA ALA A 62 11.91 -5.79 11.56
C ALA A 62 13.10 -6.36 12.34
N LEU A 63 13.42 -7.64 12.13
CA LEU A 63 14.60 -8.27 12.75
C LEU A 63 15.92 -7.63 12.28
N LEU A 64 15.96 -7.13 11.06
CA LEU A 64 17.11 -6.39 10.51
C LEU A 64 17.11 -4.90 10.90
N GLY A 65 16.12 -4.44 11.67
CA GLY A 65 15.99 -3.04 12.09
C GLY A 65 15.36 -2.13 11.01
N GLY A 66 14.74 -2.71 9.99
CA GLY A 66 14.00 -1.97 8.95
C GLY A 66 12.63 -1.49 9.43
N LEU A 67 12.12 -0.49 8.74
CA LEU A 67 10.75 -0.02 8.94
C LEU A 67 9.73 -1.01 8.33
N PRO A 68 8.51 -1.05 8.87
CA PRO A 68 7.42 -1.80 8.25
C PRO A 68 7.20 -1.36 6.81
N THR A 69 7.05 -2.32 5.92
CA THR A 69 6.77 -2.07 4.50
C THR A 69 5.31 -2.35 4.19
N ALA A 70 4.78 -1.69 3.17
CA ALA A 70 3.48 -1.96 2.59
C ALA A 70 3.64 -2.44 1.14
N THR A 71 2.57 -2.94 0.54
CA THR A 71 2.54 -3.14 -0.91
C THR A 71 2.49 -1.78 -1.60
N TYR A 72 3.20 -1.65 -2.71
CA TYR A 72 3.27 -0.40 -3.46
C TYR A 72 2.42 -0.51 -4.73
N SER A 73 1.27 0.14 -4.75
CA SER A 73 0.37 0.18 -5.90
C SER A 73 1.03 0.75 -7.16
N GLN A 74 2.11 1.55 -7.00
CA GLN A 74 2.95 2.01 -8.11
C GLN A 74 3.52 0.84 -8.93
N ASN A 75 3.93 -0.23 -8.26
CA ASN A 75 4.45 -1.42 -8.93
C ASN A 75 3.34 -2.15 -9.70
N VAL A 76 2.11 -2.13 -9.19
CA VAL A 76 0.93 -2.67 -9.90
C VAL A 76 0.76 -1.95 -11.24
N GLY A 77 0.84 -0.61 -11.25
CA GLY A 77 0.77 0.19 -12.47
C GLY A 77 1.87 -0.16 -13.48
N ILE A 78 3.11 -0.32 -13.01
CA ILE A 78 4.25 -0.70 -13.86
C ILE A 78 4.05 -2.10 -14.45
N VAL A 79 3.73 -3.08 -13.61
CA VAL A 79 3.54 -4.48 -14.05
C VAL A 79 2.36 -4.60 -15.01
N THR A 80 1.26 -3.90 -14.75
CA THR A 80 0.07 -3.87 -15.61
C THR A 80 0.39 -3.28 -16.99
N THR A 81 1.20 -2.23 -17.03
CA THR A 81 1.56 -1.55 -18.28
C THR A 81 2.61 -2.34 -19.07
N THR A 82 3.62 -2.88 -18.40
CA THR A 82 4.72 -3.61 -19.05
C THR A 82 4.39 -5.06 -19.33
N LYS A 83 3.38 -5.62 -18.67
CA LYS A 83 3.01 -7.05 -18.71
C LYS A 83 4.19 -7.99 -18.33
N VAL A 84 5.18 -7.49 -17.62
CA VAL A 84 6.33 -8.30 -17.15
C VAL A 84 5.94 -9.00 -15.84
N ILE A 85 5.51 -10.25 -15.97
CA ILE A 85 5.05 -11.11 -14.86
C ILE A 85 6.00 -12.28 -14.57
N ASN A 86 7.14 -12.33 -15.25
CA ASN A 86 8.09 -13.41 -15.09
C ASN A 86 8.77 -13.32 -13.72
N ARG A 87 8.56 -14.37 -12.89
CA ARG A 87 9.14 -14.46 -11.53
C ARG A 87 10.67 -14.36 -11.50
N TRP A 88 11.37 -14.78 -12.56
CA TRP A 88 12.81 -14.68 -12.62
C TRP A 88 13.28 -13.23 -12.80
N VAL A 89 12.57 -12.46 -13.61
CA VAL A 89 12.84 -11.02 -13.79
C VAL A 89 12.61 -10.26 -12.50
N LEU A 90 11.47 -10.53 -11.82
CA LEU A 90 11.16 -9.91 -10.54
C LEU A 90 12.13 -10.36 -9.43
N GLY A 91 12.55 -11.63 -9.44
CA GLY A 91 13.57 -12.15 -8.53
C GLY A 91 14.93 -11.49 -8.74
N LEU A 92 15.34 -11.27 -9.99
CA LEU A 92 16.57 -10.56 -10.32
C LEU A 92 16.50 -9.09 -9.86
N ALA A 93 15.37 -8.41 -10.06
CA ALA A 93 15.15 -7.06 -9.58
C ALA A 93 15.26 -6.98 -8.04
N ALA A 94 14.67 -7.93 -7.34
CA ALA A 94 14.78 -8.03 -5.88
C ALA A 94 16.22 -8.27 -5.43
N ALA A 95 16.97 -9.12 -6.13
CA ALA A 95 18.39 -9.37 -5.84
C ALA A 95 19.23 -8.11 -6.05
N ILE A 96 19.01 -7.36 -7.14
CA ILE A 96 19.69 -6.08 -7.40
C ILE A 96 19.41 -5.08 -6.29
N LEU A 97 18.14 -4.95 -5.87
CA LEU A 97 17.75 -4.08 -4.76
C LEU A 97 18.40 -4.53 -3.43
N GLY A 98 18.47 -5.84 -3.18
CA GLY A 98 19.15 -6.39 -2.01
C GLY A 98 20.63 -6.03 -1.98
N ILE A 99 21.34 -6.19 -3.10
CA ILE A 99 22.75 -5.81 -3.24
C ILE A 99 22.91 -4.29 -3.07
N ALA A 100 22.04 -3.50 -3.70
CA ALA A 100 22.05 -2.04 -3.58
C ALA A 100 21.84 -1.58 -2.13
N GLY A 101 20.98 -2.27 -1.36
CA GLY A 101 20.76 -2.01 0.05
C GLY A 101 21.98 -2.29 0.94
N LEU A 102 22.85 -3.22 0.54
CA LEU A 102 24.09 -3.52 1.24
C LEU A 102 25.21 -2.50 0.98
N VAL A 103 25.06 -1.68 -0.07
CA VAL A 103 26.06 -0.67 -0.47
C VAL A 103 25.57 0.74 -0.11
N PRO A 104 26.03 1.34 1.01
CA PRO A 104 25.54 2.66 1.44
C PRO A 104 25.77 3.78 0.41
N LYS A 105 26.79 3.65 -0.41
CA LYS A 105 27.10 4.62 -1.48
C LYS A 105 26.02 4.68 -2.55
N PHE A 106 25.35 3.56 -2.83
CA PHE A 106 24.24 3.53 -3.79
C PHE A 106 23.04 4.31 -3.27
N SER A 107 22.72 4.15 -2.00
CA SER A 107 21.67 4.94 -1.34
C SER A 107 21.99 6.44 -1.36
N ALA A 108 23.25 6.82 -1.12
CA ALA A 108 23.67 8.22 -1.18
C ALA A 108 23.52 8.81 -2.61
N ILE A 109 23.77 8.06 -3.67
CA ILE A 109 23.54 8.51 -5.05
C ILE A 109 22.05 8.77 -5.30
N LEU A 110 21.17 7.89 -4.80
CA LEU A 110 19.72 8.06 -4.98
C LEU A 110 19.21 9.34 -4.29
N THR A 111 19.81 9.73 -3.17
CA THR A 111 19.42 10.97 -2.46
C THR A 111 19.89 12.25 -3.16
N THR A 112 20.82 12.18 -4.15
CA THR A 112 21.24 13.34 -4.94
C THR A 112 20.30 13.68 -6.08
N ILE A 113 19.31 12.81 -6.38
CA ILE A 113 18.34 13.06 -7.45
C ILE A 113 17.47 14.26 -7.06
N PRO A 114 17.41 15.34 -7.88
CA PRO A 114 16.58 16.49 -7.57
C PRO A 114 15.10 16.12 -7.45
N GLN A 115 14.44 16.70 -6.45
CA GLN A 115 13.02 16.42 -6.19
C GLN A 115 12.11 16.78 -7.37
N CYS A 116 12.46 17.77 -8.19
CA CYS A 116 11.72 18.12 -9.40
C CYS A 116 11.71 16.98 -10.43
N VAL A 117 12.83 16.26 -10.57
CA VAL A 117 12.93 15.10 -11.48
C VAL A 117 12.08 13.94 -10.95
N LEU A 118 12.18 13.66 -9.64
CA LEU A 118 11.35 12.67 -8.99
C LEU A 118 9.85 13.02 -9.09
N GLY A 119 9.50 14.30 -8.88
CA GLY A 119 8.13 14.78 -9.01
C GLY A 119 7.58 14.57 -10.42
N GLY A 120 8.34 14.91 -11.46
CA GLY A 120 7.92 14.69 -12.85
C GLY A 120 7.69 13.21 -13.18
N ALA A 121 8.59 12.33 -12.74
CA ALA A 121 8.46 10.89 -12.96
C ALA A 121 7.26 10.31 -12.19
N THR A 122 7.05 10.75 -10.94
CA THR A 122 5.97 10.23 -10.10
C THR A 122 4.58 10.63 -10.57
N VAL A 123 4.39 11.78 -11.22
CA VAL A 123 3.09 12.18 -11.80
C VAL A 123 2.56 11.12 -12.76
N SER A 124 3.39 10.64 -13.68
CA SER A 124 2.99 9.61 -14.65
C SER A 124 2.62 8.29 -13.97
N VAL A 125 3.38 7.92 -12.94
CA VAL A 125 3.14 6.70 -12.15
C VAL A 125 1.82 6.83 -11.39
N PHE A 126 1.59 7.95 -10.71
CA PHE A 126 0.32 8.16 -9.99
C PHE A 126 -0.89 8.22 -10.91
N ALA A 127 -0.75 8.78 -12.11
CA ALA A 127 -1.82 8.73 -13.12
C ALA A 127 -2.17 7.28 -13.50
N SER A 128 -1.16 6.42 -13.68
CA SER A 128 -1.37 4.99 -13.98
C SER A 128 -2.04 4.26 -12.83
N ILE A 129 -1.67 4.58 -11.57
CA ILE A 129 -2.30 4.01 -10.38
C ILE A 129 -3.78 4.42 -10.30
N ALA A 130 -4.08 5.70 -10.48
CA ALA A 130 -5.45 6.20 -10.46
C ALA A 130 -6.31 5.51 -11.53
N MET A 131 -5.78 5.35 -12.74
CA MET A 131 -6.45 4.62 -13.82
C MET A 131 -6.67 3.14 -13.48
N THR A 132 -5.71 2.49 -12.83
CA THR A 132 -5.84 1.10 -12.39
C THR A 132 -6.92 0.97 -11.32
N GLY A 133 -6.96 1.88 -10.34
CA GLY A 133 -8.00 1.94 -9.33
C GLY A 133 -9.40 2.15 -9.94
N MET A 134 -9.53 3.08 -10.90
CA MET A 134 -10.79 3.30 -11.60
C MET A 134 -11.25 2.07 -12.40
N LYS A 135 -10.32 1.37 -13.07
CA LYS A 135 -10.63 0.12 -13.79
C LYS A 135 -11.09 -0.97 -12.82
N LEU A 136 -10.46 -1.09 -11.66
CA LEU A 136 -10.84 -2.08 -10.65
C LEU A 136 -12.25 -1.81 -10.13
N VAL A 137 -12.57 -0.57 -9.82
CA VAL A 137 -13.93 -0.16 -9.41
C VAL A 137 -14.93 -0.43 -10.53
N ALA A 138 -14.61 -0.05 -11.78
CA ALA A 138 -15.49 -0.25 -12.94
C ALA A 138 -15.68 -1.73 -13.33
N SER A 139 -14.80 -2.63 -12.90
CA SER A 139 -14.93 -4.08 -13.13
C SER A 139 -15.89 -4.77 -12.17
N ALA A 140 -16.26 -4.10 -11.08
CA ALA A 140 -17.29 -4.58 -10.16
C ALA A 140 -18.68 -4.20 -10.67
N GLU A 141 -19.71 -4.97 -10.28
CA GLU A 141 -21.09 -4.59 -10.56
C GLU A 141 -21.43 -3.29 -9.83
N MET A 142 -21.52 -2.20 -10.58
CA MET A 142 -21.79 -0.85 -10.08
C MET A 142 -23.30 -0.62 -9.94
N ASP A 143 -23.89 -1.32 -9.00
CA ASP A 143 -25.24 -1.03 -8.51
C ASP A 143 -25.27 0.26 -7.70
N TYR A 144 -26.45 0.86 -7.49
CA TYR A 144 -26.62 2.10 -6.72
C TYR A 144 -25.98 1.99 -5.32
N ARG A 145 -26.14 0.84 -4.65
CA ARG A 145 -25.55 0.56 -3.35
C ARG A 145 -24.02 0.60 -3.42
N ASN A 146 -23.41 -0.17 -4.33
CA ASN A 146 -21.97 -0.27 -4.48
C ASN A 146 -21.34 1.07 -4.86
N SER A 147 -21.99 1.82 -5.78
CA SER A 147 -21.57 3.17 -6.16
C SER A 147 -21.60 4.14 -4.97
N SER A 148 -22.64 4.06 -4.14
CA SER A 148 -22.76 4.89 -2.94
C SER A 148 -21.69 4.54 -1.90
N ILE A 149 -21.40 3.27 -1.69
CA ILE A 149 -20.33 2.81 -0.76
C ILE A 149 -18.98 3.33 -1.23
N VAL A 150 -18.63 3.13 -2.50
CA VAL A 150 -17.36 3.60 -3.06
C VAL A 150 -17.25 5.12 -2.97
N GLY A 151 -18.31 5.84 -3.35
CA GLY A 151 -18.35 7.30 -3.30
C GLY A 151 -18.18 7.85 -1.88
N LEU A 152 -18.92 7.33 -0.91
CA LEU A 152 -18.83 7.73 0.49
C LEU A 152 -17.47 7.39 1.11
N ALA A 153 -16.95 6.19 0.85
CA ALA A 153 -15.64 5.77 1.35
C ALA A 153 -14.52 6.67 0.81
N ALA A 154 -14.54 6.97 -0.50
CA ALA A 154 -13.56 7.86 -1.11
C ALA A 154 -13.70 9.31 -0.59
N ALA A 155 -14.92 9.84 -0.53
CA ALA A 155 -15.18 11.21 -0.07
C ALA A 155 -14.78 11.41 1.39
N LEU A 156 -15.13 10.49 2.28
CA LEU A 156 -14.77 10.58 3.70
C LEU A 156 -13.27 10.39 3.91
N GLY A 157 -12.65 9.41 3.23
CA GLY A 157 -11.22 9.19 3.34
C GLY A 157 -10.39 10.39 2.90
N MET A 158 -10.70 10.95 1.74
CA MET A 158 -10.00 12.15 1.24
C MET A 158 -10.40 13.41 2.01
N GLY A 159 -11.68 13.58 2.33
CA GLY A 159 -12.18 14.75 3.04
C GLY A 159 -11.55 14.92 4.42
N VAL A 160 -11.50 13.86 5.22
CA VAL A 160 -10.92 13.90 6.57
C VAL A 160 -9.41 14.13 6.52
N SER A 161 -8.70 13.56 5.55
CA SER A 161 -7.26 13.79 5.39
C SER A 161 -6.91 15.23 5.02
N GLN A 162 -7.80 15.94 4.33
CA GLN A 162 -7.64 17.36 4.01
C GLN A 162 -8.07 18.29 5.16
N ALA A 163 -9.05 17.84 5.95
CA ALA A 163 -9.60 18.60 7.07
C ALA A 163 -9.03 18.15 8.42
N THR A 164 -7.71 18.12 8.55
CA THR A 164 -7.01 17.69 9.78
C THR A 164 -7.43 18.47 11.03
N ALA A 165 -7.84 19.73 10.87
CA ALA A 165 -8.38 20.55 11.96
C ALA A 165 -9.68 19.97 12.56
N ALA A 166 -10.49 19.28 11.79
CA ALA A 166 -11.70 18.63 12.28
C ALA A 166 -11.41 17.49 13.27
N LEU A 167 -10.24 16.89 13.17
CA LEU A 167 -9.80 15.82 14.08
C LEU A 167 -9.07 16.33 15.33
N ALA A 168 -8.79 17.63 15.42
CA ALA A 168 -8.01 18.21 16.54
C ALA A 168 -8.68 18.00 17.91
N SER A 169 -10.00 17.85 17.94
CA SER A 169 -10.78 17.60 19.17
C SER A 169 -10.82 16.14 19.61
N PHE A 170 -10.28 15.24 18.79
CA PHE A 170 -10.29 13.82 19.08
C PHE A 170 -9.00 13.36 19.77
N PRO A 171 -9.02 12.22 20.49
CA PRO A 171 -7.81 11.65 21.10
C PRO A 171 -6.69 11.42 20.08
N THR A 172 -5.44 11.50 20.52
CA THR A 172 -4.25 11.41 19.66
C THR A 172 -4.17 10.12 18.82
N TRP A 173 -4.69 9.00 19.32
CA TRP A 173 -4.74 7.76 18.56
C TRP A 173 -5.68 7.85 17.34
N VAL A 174 -6.81 8.56 17.47
CA VAL A 174 -7.75 8.80 16.36
C VAL A 174 -7.09 9.67 15.29
N THR A 175 -6.47 10.77 15.71
CA THR A 175 -5.79 11.68 14.77
C THR A 175 -4.61 11.02 14.07
N THR A 176 -3.92 10.12 14.75
CA THR A 176 -2.78 9.39 14.17
C THR A 176 -3.21 8.36 13.13
N ILE A 177 -4.28 7.62 13.39
CA ILE A 177 -4.77 6.56 12.50
C ILE A 177 -5.54 7.16 11.31
N PHE A 178 -6.50 8.05 11.58
CA PHE A 178 -7.43 8.54 10.56
C PHE A 178 -6.99 9.84 9.89
N GLY A 179 -6.27 10.70 10.59
CA GLY A 179 -5.81 11.97 10.04
C GLY A 179 -4.62 11.85 9.10
N LYS A 180 -3.81 10.79 9.25
CA LYS A 180 -2.61 10.57 8.42
C LYS A 180 -2.79 9.53 7.32
N SER A 181 -3.85 8.73 7.35
CA SER A 181 -4.10 7.68 6.37
C SER A 181 -5.54 7.75 5.82
N PRO A 182 -5.76 8.38 4.67
CA PRO A 182 -7.07 8.38 4.02
C PRO A 182 -7.54 6.96 3.69
N VAL A 183 -6.61 6.05 3.41
CA VAL A 183 -6.91 4.64 3.10
C VAL A 183 -7.53 3.93 4.31
N ALA A 184 -7.04 4.19 5.53
CA ALA A 184 -7.57 3.58 6.74
C ALA A 184 -9.06 3.90 6.93
N LEU A 185 -9.41 5.17 6.79
CA LEU A 185 -10.79 5.62 6.94
C LEU A 185 -11.69 5.10 5.81
N SER A 186 -11.24 5.23 4.55
CA SER A 186 -12.00 4.72 3.39
C SER A 186 -12.28 3.22 3.52
N THR A 187 -11.29 2.44 3.93
CA THR A 187 -11.43 0.99 4.11
C THR A 187 -12.44 0.67 5.19
N LEU A 188 -12.36 1.32 6.35
CA LEU A 188 -13.32 1.09 7.44
C LEU A 188 -14.74 1.47 7.04
N VAL A 189 -14.91 2.62 6.38
CA VAL A 189 -16.22 3.04 5.87
C VAL A 189 -16.77 2.04 4.86
N ALA A 190 -15.94 1.59 3.92
CA ALA A 190 -16.36 0.62 2.91
C ALA A 190 -16.76 -0.72 3.54
N VAL A 191 -15.98 -1.23 4.50
CA VAL A 191 -16.27 -2.49 5.19
C VAL A 191 -17.52 -2.38 6.06
N PHE A 192 -17.71 -1.24 6.72
CA PHE A 192 -18.89 -1.03 7.59
C PHE A 192 -20.21 -0.88 6.82
N LEU A 193 -20.14 -0.30 5.61
CA LEU A 193 -21.32 -0.10 4.75
C LEU A 193 -21.64 -1.31 3.86
N ASN A 194 -20.71 -2.23 3.70
CA ASN A 194 -20.89 -3.43 2.87
C ASN A 194 -21.65 -4.51 3.64
#